data_e1d189b34d2647b3b699d31a2a057d8b
#
_entry.id   e1d189b34d2647b3b699d31a2a057d8b
#
_cell.length_a   1.000
_cell.length_b   1.000
_cell.length_c   1.000
_cell.angle_alpha   90.00
_cell.angle_beta   90.00
_cell.angle_gamma   90.00
#
_symmetry.space_group_name_H-M   'P 1'
#
loop_
_entity.id
_entity.type
_entity.pdbx_description
1 polymer ?
#
loop_
_entity_poly.entity_id
_entity_poly.type
_entity_poly.pdbx_seq_one_letter_code
_entity_poly.pdbx_strand_id
1 'polypeptide(L)' 'MITEFDTSLPSNRQLQHLIKQALPTDIKLLTNETLTGKVIWQDHHSICLVDEHSQQTLIWKQAIAYIKITNNQ' A
#
# COMPACT_ATOMS: atom_id res chain seq x y z
N MET A 1 7.95 22.25 4.44
CA MET A 1 7.43 21.44 3.32
C MET A 1 7.41 19.99 3.68
N ILE A 2 6.32 19.35 3.37
CA ILE A 2 6.14 17.92 3.69
C ILE A 2 6.34 17.11 2.43
N THR A 3 7.20 16.11 2.50
CA THR A 3 7.40 15.18 1.39
C THR A 3 6.55 13.93 1.63
N GLU A 4 6.36 13.15 0.55
CA GLU A 4 5.57 11.94 0.67
C GLU A 4 6.26 10.88 1.53
N PHE A 5 7.56 11.03 1.77
CA PHE A 5 8.31 10.07 2.58
C PHE A 5 8.60 10.58 3.98
N ASP A 6 7.89 11.61 4.37
CA ASP A 6 8.06 12.15 5.72
C ASP A 6 7.52 11.16 6.75
N THR A 7 8.43 10.45 7.40
CA THR A 7 8.03 9.42 8.37
C THR A 7 7.50 10.00 9.66
N SER A 8 7.50 11.34 9.80
CA SER A 8 6.83 11.94 10.94
C SER A 8 5.31 11.86 10.78
N LEU A 9 4.81 11.63 9.57
CA LEU A 9 3.38 11.45 9.35
C LEU A 9 2.99 10.01 9.65
N PRO A 10 1.99 9.78 10.48
CA PRO A 10 1.61 8.41 10.86
C PRO A 10 1.29 7.52 9.67
N SER A 11 0.61 8.04 8.65
CA SER A 11 0.23 7.22 7.51
C SER A 11 1.45 6.76 6.73
N ASN A 12 2.43 7.64 6.53
CA ASN A 12 3.64 7.25 5.81
C ASN A 12 4.46 6.26 6.61
N ARG A 13 4.54 6.46 7.92
CA ARG A 13 5.28 5.54 8.76
C ARG A 13 4.66 4.16 8.74
N GLN A 14 3.33 4.09 8.80
CA GLN A 14 2.64 2.82 8.81
C GLN A 14 2.80 2.11 7.47
N LEU A 15 2.73 2.84 6.37
CA LEU A 15 2.90 2.25 5.05
C LEU A 15 4.32 1.73 4.86
N GLN A 16 5.32 2.48 5.34
CA GLN A 16 6.70 2.02 5.28
C GLN A 16 6.91 0.76 6.11
N HIS A 17 6.28 0.68 7.28
CA HIS A 17 6.36 -0.50 8.12
C HIS A 17 5.75 -1.71 7.40
N LEU A 18 4.62 -1.51 6.77
CA LEU A 18 3.93 -2.55 6.03
C LEU A 18 4.81 -3.08 4.89
N ILE A 19 5.49 -2.19 4.20
CA ILE A 19 6.40 -2.58 3.12
C ILE A 19 7.57 -3.37 3.69
N LYS A 20 8.17 -2.85 4.74
CA LYS A 20 9.35 -3.48 5.33
C LYS A 20 9.04 -4.86 5.86
N GLN A 21 7.88 -5.05 6.45
CA GLN A 21 7.49 -6.34 7.04
C GLN A 21 6.80 -7.25 6.04
N ALA A 22 6.56 -6.77 4.82
CA ALA A 22 5.90 -7.54 3.77
C ALA A 22 4.57 -8.12 4.27
N LEU A 23 3.76 -7.27 4.91
CA LEU A 23 2.51 -7.72 5.49
C LEU A 23 1.42 -7.86 4.43
N PRO A 24 0.56 -8.88 4.55
CA PRO A 24 -0.59 -9.00 3.65
C PRO A 24 -1.51 -7.78 3.77
N THR A 25 -2.00 -7.32 2.65
CA THR A 25 -2.72 -6.06 2.60
C THR A 25 -3.88 -6.16 1.62
N ASP A 26 -5.01 -5.59 2.01
CA ASP A 26 -6.15 -5.43 1.13
C ASP A 26 -6.27 -3.96 0.76
N ILE A 27 -6.32 -3.68 -0.53
CA ILE A 27 -6.44 -2.31 -1.03
C ILE A 27 -7.78 -2.17 -1.72
N LYS A 28 -8.61 -1.27 -1.18
CA LYS A 28 -9.91 -0.98 -1.77
C LYS A 28 -9.77 0.23 -2.67
N LEU A 29 -10.18 0.04 -3.92
CA LEU A 29 -10.15 1.12 -4.89
C LEU A 29 -11.46 1.87 -4.92
N LEU A 30 -11.42 3.10 -5.42
CA LEU A 30 -12.63 3.90 -5.55
C LEU A 30 -13.62 3.29 -6.54
N THR A 31 -13.14 2.39 -7.40
CA THR A 31 -14.00 1.65 -8.32
C THR A 31 -14.74 0.50 -7.65
N ASN A 32 -14.52 0.31 -6.36
CA ASN A 32 -15.12 -0.76 -5.56
C ASN A 32 -14.42 -2.11 -5.70
N GLU A 33 -13.32 -2.16 -6.42
CA GLU A 33 -12.50 -3.37 -6.48
C GLU A 33 -11.63 -3.48 -5.25
N THR A 34 -11.35 -4.70 -4.85
CA THR A 34 -10.41 -4.96 -3.76
C THR A 34 -9.26 -5.80 -4.29
N LEU A 35 -8.05 -5.32 -4.07
CA LEU A 35 -6.84 -6.02 -4.48
C LEU A 35 -6.11 -6.49 -3.23
N THR A 36 -5.61 -7.72 -3.27
CA THR A 36 -4.94 -8.31 -2.12
C THR A 36 -3.52 -8.70 -2.51
N GLY A 37 -2.58 -8.40 -1.62
CA GLY A 37 -1.20 -8.74 -1.86
C GLY A 37 -0.29 -8.06 -0.88
N LYS A 38 0.95 -7.84 -1.29
CA LYS A 38 1.96 -7.18 -0.46
C LYS A 38 2.48 -5.98 -1.21
N VAL A 39 2.58 -4.87 -0.50
CA VAL A 39 3.15 -3.65 -1.09
C VAL A 39 4.66 -3.75 -0.99
N ILE A 40 5.34 -3.62 -2.12
CA ILE A 40 6.79 -3.75 -2.16
C ILE A 40 7.52 -2.42 -2.26
N TRP A 41 6.83 -1.37 -2.74
CA TRP A 41 7.40 -0.03 -2.72
C TRP A 41 6.29 0.99 -2.93
N GLN A 42 6.60 2.22 -2.59
CA GLN A 42 5.71 3.35 -2.83
C GLN A 42 6.53 4.55 -3.30
N ASP A 43 5.86 5.44 -4.01
CA ASP A 43 6.44 6.73 -4.31
C ASP A 43 5.37 7.80 -4.12
N HIS A 44 5.62 8.99 -4.68
CA HIS A 44 4.74 10.12 -4.46
C HIS A 44 3.30 9.86 -4.93
N HIS A 45 3.15 9.18 -6.03
CA HIS A 45 1.84 9.04 -6.67
C HIS A 45 1.28 7.63 -6.66
N SER A 46 2.10 6.64 -6.37
CA SER A 46 1.69 5.26 -6.59
C SER A 46 2.28 4.31 -5.58
N ILE A 47 1.69 3.12 -5.54
CA ILE A 47 2.25 2.01 -4.79
C ILE A 47 2.27 0.79 -5.72
N CYS A 48 3.16 -0.14 -5.42
CA CYS A 48 3.25 -1.37 -6.18
C CYS A 48 2.83 -2.54 -5.31
N LEU A 49 1.83 -3.26 -5.76
CA LEU A 49 1.29 -4.42 -5.05
C LEU A 49 1.67 -5.68 -5.80
N VAL A 50 2.13 -6.69 -5.07
CA VAL A 50 2.46 -7.99 -5.65
C VAL A 50 1.49 -9.02 -5.08
N ASP A 51 0.81 -9.75 -5.97
CA ASP A 51 -0.14 -10.76 -5.53
C ASP A 51 0.54 -12.12 -5.36
N GLU A 52 -0.26 -13.14 -5.03
CA GLU A 52 0.28 -14.47 -4.78
C GLU A 52 0.85 -15.13 -6.03
N HIS A 53 0.54 -14.61 -7.20
CA HIS A 53 1.07 -15.11 -8.46
C HIS A 53 2.29 -14.33 -8.92
N SER A 54 2.84 -13.51 -8.05
CA SER A 54 4.02 -12.67 -8.34
C SER A 54 3.75 -11.64 -9.42
N GLN A 55 2.50 -11.28 -9.62
CA GLN A 55 2.15 -10.23 -10.57
C GLN A 55 2.16 -8.89 -9.85
N GLN A 56 2.75 -7.92 -10.50
CA GLN A 56 2.87 -6.57 -9.96
C GLN A 56 1.76 -5.71 -10.52
N THR A 57 1.12 -4.96 -9.62
CA THR A 57 0.08 -4.01 -10.00
C THR A 57 0.50 -2.64 -9.49
N LEU A 58 0.57 -1.70 -10.40
CA LEU A 58 0.88 -0.32 -10.07
C LEU A 58 -0.45 0.40 -9.80
N ILE A 59 -0.59 0.90 -8.59
CA ILE A 59 -1.85 1.50 -8.16
C ILE A 59 -1.60 2.97 -7.85
N TRP A 60 -2.37 3.85 -8.51
CA TRP A 60 -2.28 5.27 -8.24
C TRP A 60 -2.92 5.57 -6.89
N LYS A 61 -2.21 6.31 -6.05
CA LYS A 61 -2.69 6.59 -4.70
C LYS A 61 -4.04 7.29 -4.69
N GLN A 62 -4.28 8.12 -5.68
CA GLN A 62 -5.56 8.84 -5.73
C GLN A 62 -6.75 7.94 -6.07
N ALA A 63 -6.49 6.72 -6.49
CA ALA A 63 -7.55 5.76 -6.78
C ALA A 63 -7.87 4.86 -5.59
N ILE A 64 -7.16 5.02 -4.49
CA ILE A 64 -7.30 4.16 -3.32
C ILE A 64 -8.28 4.78 -2.34
N ALA A 65 -9.27 3.99 -1.94
CA ALA A 65 -10.21 4.42 -0.91
C ALA A 65 -9.63 4.15 0.48
N TYR A 66 -9.07 2.96 0.68
CA TYR A 66 -8.40 2.63 1.94
C TYR A 66 -7.48 1.44 1.75
N ILE A 67 -6.58 1.29 2.70
CA ILE A 67 -5.67 0.15 2.77
C ILE A 67 -5.91 -0.54 4.10
N LYS A 68 -6.24 -1.82 4.05
CA LYS A 68 -6.48 -2.59 5.24
C LYS A 68 -5.33 -3.57 5.43
N ILE A 69 -4.64 -3.46 6.53
CA ILE A 69 -3.52 -4.33 6.83
C ILE A 69 -4.07 -5.55 7.55
N THR A 70 -3.86 -6.71 6.94
CA THR A 70 -4.30 -7.96 7.53
C THR A 70 -3.21 -8.44 8.46
N ASN A 71 -3.51 -8.35 9.73
CA ASN A 71 -2.53 -8.67 10.75
C ASN A 71 -2.86 -10.02 11.34
N ASN A 72 -2.56 -11.06 10.62
CA ASN A 72 -2.87 -12.41 11.04
C ASN A 72 -1.81 -12.98 11.95
N GLN A 73 -2.28 -13.67 12.91
CA GLN A 73 -1.42 -14.34 13.86
C GLN A 73 -1.33 -15.82 13.58
#